data_28ffc717e7c16982e467cac8cccf7b30
#
_entry.id   28ffc717e7c16982e467cac8cccf7b30
#
_cell.length_a   1.000
_cell.length_b   1.000
_cell.length_c   1.000
_cell.angle_alpha   90.00
_cell.angle_beta   90.00
_cell.angle_gamma   90.00
#
_symmetry.space_group_name_H-M   'P 1'
#
loop_
_entity.id
_entity.type
_entity.pdbx_description
1 polymer ?
#
loop_
_entity_poly.entity_id
_entity_poly.type
_entity_poly.pdbx_seq_one_letter_code
_entity_poly.pdbx_strand_id
1 'polypeptide(L)'
;MTHLAMPWRPVQYLGSKLRTLQHIVDAMADLQTHGNVVWEPFAGSTVVSQCLAEAGYTVCAGDALYASATFATAVLGVGRREEAIKLPALALRIVHEATELLEAEVEVWAAWLARERKALESCDGRGLLTFGCELPQRWRPSTVEDHGLKAIFEAVDSAANEHKRSARGLASTTYAGTYFGLRQALELDALRAAIEK
;
A
#
# COMPACT_ATOMS: atom_id res chain seq x y z
N MET A 1 -29.73 -17.50 -6.56
CA MET A 1 -28.77 -16.66 -5.81
C MET A 1 -27.44 -16.74 -6.53
N THR A 2 -27.05 -15.70 -7.22
CA THR A 2 -25.76 -15.61 -7.88
C THR A 2 -24.70 -15.46 -6.78
N HIS A 3 -23.77 -16.40 -6.69
CA HIS A 3 -22.67 -16.32 -5.75
C HIS A 3 -21.77 -15.16 -6.21
N LEU A 4 -21.75 -14.05 -5.46
CA LEU A 4 -20.82 -12.96 -5.73
C LEU A 4 -19.39 -13.47 -5.52
N ALA A 5 -18.54 -13.26 -6.51
CA ALA A 5 -17.12 -13.49 -6.31
C ALA A 5 -16.59 -12.54 -5.22
N MET A 6 -15.67 -13.02 -4.40
CA MET A 6 -15.07 -12.16 -3.37
C MET A 6 -14.22 -11.09 -4.04
N PRO A 7 -14.52 -9.80 -3.84
CA PRO A 7 -13.73 -8.73 -4.43
C PRO A 7 -12.29 -8.76 -3.91
N TRP A 8 -11.36 -8.38 -4.76
CA TRP A 8 -9.96 -8.22 -4.38
C TRP A 8 -9.79 -7.06 -3.41
N ARG A 9 -9.04 -7.28 -2.33
CA ARG A 9 -8.78 -6.27 -1.29
C ARG A 9 -7.29 -6.05 -1.10
N PRO A 10 -6.75 -4.94 -1.58
CA PRO A 10 -5.33 -4.63 -1.40
C PRO A 10 -4.98 -4.32 0.06
N VAL A 11 -5.91 -3.74 0.81
CA VAL A 11 -5.73 -3.36 2.22
C VAL A 11 -6.98 -3.64 3.04
N GLN A 12 -6.78 -3.86 4.33
CA GLN A 12 -7.88 -3.88 5.29
C GLN A 12 -8.32 -2.43 5.58
N TYR A 13 -9.48 -2.06 5.05
CA TYR A 13 -10.02 -0.72 5.14
C TYR A 13 -11.08 -0.61 6.22
N LEU A 14 -10.92 0.33 7.17
CA LEU A 14 -11.93 0.60 8.19
C LEU A 14 -13.20 1.16 7.53
N GLY A 15 -14.35 0.56 7.85
CA GLY A 15 -15.61 0.95 7.21
C GLY A 15 -15.86 0.29 5.85
N SER A 16 -15.07 -0.74 5.49
CA SER A 16 -15.32 -1.53 4.28
C SER A 16 -16.74 -2.09 4.27
N LYS A 17 -17.43 -1.97 3.14
CA LYS A 17 -18.82 -2.43 2.94
C LYS A 17 -18.92 -3.93 2.65
N LEU A 18 -17.84 -4.69 2.85
CA LEU A 18 -17.76 -6.11 2.48
C LEU A 18 -18.93 -6.96 3.03
N ARG A 19 -19.34 -6.67 4.27
CA ARG A 19 -20.45 -7.41 4.92
C ARG A 19 -21.84 -7.06 4.39
N THR A 20 -21.96 -5.94 3.69
CA THR A 20 -23.23 -5.42 3.16
C THR A 20 -23.32 -5.51 1.64
N LEU A 21 -22.29 -6.08 0.96
CA LEU A 21 -22.23 -6.14 -0.50
C LEU A 21 -23.45 -6.80 -1.11
N GLN A 22 -23.89 -7.95 -0.58
CA GLN A 22 -25.05 -8.65 -1.11
C GLN A 22 -26.31 -7.77 -1.07
N HIS A 23 -26.55 -7.09 0.05
CA HIS A 23 -27.69 -6.17 0.18
C HIS A 23 -27.62 -5.00 -0.79
N ILE A 24 -26.40 -4.48 -1.04
CA ILE A 24 -26.21 -3.39 -2.01
C ILE A 24 -26.53 -3.88 -3.42
N VAL A 25 -26.00 -5.05 -3.82
CA VAL A 25 -26.25 -5.61 -5.15
C VAL A 25 -27.72 -5.95 -5.35
N ASP A 26 -28.37 -6.53 -4.34
CA ASP A 26 -29.83 -6.84 -4.41
C ASP A 26 -30.65 -5.56 -4.55
N ALA A 27 -30.38 -4.53 -3.75
CA ALA A 27 -31.04 -3.24 -3.86
C ALA A 27 -30.80 -2.56 -5.23
N MET A 28 -29.60 -2.68 -5.78
CA MET A 28 -29.31 -2.17 -7.12
C MET A 28 -30.03 -2.93 -8.23
N ALA A 29 -30.21 -4.24 -8.07
CA ALA A 29 -30.97 -5.05 -9.03
C ALA A 29 -32.43 -4.59 -9.12
N ASP A 30 -33.05 -4.18 -8.02
CA ASP A 30 -34.40 -3.65 -7.97
C ASP A 30 -34.51 -2.29 -8.68
N LEU A 31 -33.39 -1.55 -8.80
CA LEU A 31 -33.33 -0.25 -9.46
C LEU A 31 -32.93 -0.33 -10.94
N GLN A 32 -32.65 -1.49 -11.49
CA GLN A 32 -32.18 -1.71 -12.87
C GLN A 32 -33.06 -1.12 -13.97
N THR A 33 -34.30 -0.78 -13.70
CA THR A 33 -35.22 -0.13 -14.64
C THR A 33 -34.77 1.27 -15.09
N HIS A 34 -33.73 1.84 -14.43
CA HIS A 34 -33.28 3.23 -14.63
C HIS A 34 -31.93 3.32 -15.35
N GLY A 35 -31.39 2.22 -15.85
CA GLY A 35 -30.09 2.17 -16.52
C GLY A 35 -29.04 1.34 -15.78
N ASN A 36 -27.86 1.17 -16.40
CA ASN A 36 -26.77 0.35 -15.85
C ASN A 36 -25.52 1.16 -15.44
N VAL A 37 -25.60 2.49 -15.40
CA VAL A 37 -24.49 3.34 -14.98
C VAL A 37 -24.67 3.72 -13.51
N VAL A 38 -23.64 3.45 -12.72
CA VAL A 38 -23.62 3.73 -11.27
C VAL A 38 -22.45 4.63 -10.95
N TRP A 39 -22.69 5.63 -10.12
CA TRP A 39 -21.63 6.45 -9.55
C TRP A 39 -21.45 6.17 -8.07
N GLU A 40 -20.24 5.77 -7.67
CA GLU A 40 -19.83 5.59 -6.27
C GLU A 40 -18.87 6.70 -5.87
N PRO A 41 -19.35 7.76 -5.19
CA PRO A 41 -18.53 8.94 -4.84
C PRO A 41 -17.60 8.71 -3.64
N PHE A 42 -17.73 7.59 -2.92
CA PHE A 42 -16.95 7.24 -1.74
C PHE A 42 -16.42 5.81 -1.87
N ALA A 43 -15.61 5.57 -2.91
CA ALA A 43 -15.18 4.24 -3.30
C ALA A 43 -14.33 3.50 -2.25
N GLY A 44 -13.60 4.24 -1.40
CA GLY A 44 -12.80 3.66 -0.32
C GLY A 44 -11.87 2.54 -0.81
N SER A 45 -12.15 1.33 -0.36
CA SER A 45 -11.44 0.10 -0.79
C SER A 45 -11.95 -0.49 -2.10
N THR A 46 -12.85 0.16 -2.82
CA THR A 46 -13.43 -0.23 -4.12
C THR A 46 -14.25 -1.52 -4.13
N VAL A 47 -14.51 -2.14 -3.00
CA VAL A 47 -15.19 -3.44 -2.95
C VAL A 47 -16.63 -3.40 -3.51
N VAL A 48 -17.33 -2.29 -3.33
CA VAL A 48 -18.67 -2.08 -3.89
C VAL A 48 -18.58 -1.91 -5.42
N SER A 49 -17.69 -1.03 -5.88
CA SER A 49 -17.43 -0.81 -7.30
C SER A 49 -17.10 -2.11 -8.04
N GLN A 50 -16.22 -2.95 -7.45
CA GLN A 50 -15.87 -4.24 -8.05
C GLN A 50 -17.09 -5.16 -8.18
N CYS A 51 -17.89 -5.32 -7.12
CA CYS A 51 -19.07 -6.17 -7.15
C CYS A 51 -20.13 -5.67 -8.14
N LEU A 52 -20.33 -4.36 -8.23
CA LEU A 52 -21.26 -3.79 -9.20
C LEU A 52 -20.77 -3.96 -10.63
N ALA A 53 -19.47 -3.82 -10.90
CA ALA A 53 -18.88 -4.08 -12.20
C ALA A 53 -19.02 -5.56 -12.60
N GLU A 54 -18.80 -6.50 -11.69
CA GLU A 54 -19.02 -7.94 -11.89
C GLU A 54 -20.51 -8.27 -12.14
N ALA A 55 -21.42 -7.53 -11.51
CA ALA A 55 -22.85 -7.64 -11.74
C ALA A 55 -23.32 -7.01 -13.07
N GLY A 56 -22.40 -6.44 -13.87
CA GLY A 56 -22.69 -5.91 -15.20
C GLY A 56 -22.99 -4.41 -15.24
N TYR A 57 -22.80 -3.69 -14.15
CA TYR A 57 -22.94 -2.23 -14.14
C TYR A 57 -21.70 -1.54 -14.72
N THR A 58 -21.91 -0.41 -15.38
CA THR A 58 -20.84 0.54 -15.69
C THR A 58 -20.61 1.43 -14.48
N VAL A 59 -19.47 1.29 -13.82
CA VAL A 59 -19.20 1.96 -12.54
C VAL A 59 -18.25 3.15 -12.74
N CYS A 60 -18.67 4.32 -12.25
CA CYS A 60 -17.84 5.50 -12.10
C CYS A 60 -17.48 5.64 -10.62
N ALA A 61 -16.27 5.25 -10.23
CA ALA A 61 -15.81 5.30 -8.87
C ALA A 61 -15.01 6.59 -8.59
N GLY A 62 -15.25 7.22 -7.45
CA GLY A 62 -14.52 8.40 -6.99
C GLY A 62 -14.30 8.38 -5.49
N ASP A 63 -13.31 9.14 -5.01
CA ASP A 63 -13.06 9.33 -3.59
C ASP A 63 -12.29 10.63 -3.35
N ALA A 64 -12.48 11.24 -2.19
CA ALA A 64 -11.73 12.41 -1.77
C ALA A 64 -10.28 12.07 -1.36
N LEU A 65 -10.04 10.80 -0.98
CA LEU A 65 -8.71 10.32 -0.62
C LEU A 65 -7.95 9.89 -1.88
N TYR A 66 -6.80 10.47 -2.12
CA TYR A 66 -5.94 10.13 -3.27
C TYR A 66 -5.61 8.63 -3.31
N ALA A 67 -5.34 8.01 -2.16
CA ALA A 67 -5.07 6.58 -2.07
C ALA A 67 -6.26 5.74 -2.57
N SER A 68 -7.49 6.08 -2.19
CA SER A 68 -8.71 5.40 -2.65
C SER A 68 -8.93 5.58 -4.16
N ALA A 69 -8.70 6.79 -4.68
CA ALA A 69 -8.75 7.06 -6.11
C ALA A 69 -7.70 6.25 -6.90
N THR A 70 -6.50 6.10 -6.34
CA THR A 70 -5.45 5.24 -6.90
C THR A 70 -5.86 3.78 -6.92
N PHE A 71 -6.46 3.26 -5.84
CA PHE A 71 -7.01 1.90 -5.81
C PHE A 71 -8.11 1.71 -6.85
N ALA A 72 -9.03 2.65 -6.97
CA ALA A 72 -10.08 2.60 -7.98
C ALA A 72 -9.51 2.53 -9.39
N THR A 73 -8.51 3.35 -9.69
CA THR A 73 -7.82 3.34 -10.99
C THR A 73 -7.13 1.99 -11.25
N ALA A 74 -6.43 1.45 -10.26
CA ALA A 74 -5.70 0.19 -10.40
C ALA A 74 -6.62 -1.02 -10.57
N VAL A 75 -7.76 -1.05 -9.86
CA VAL A 75 -8.65 -2.21 -9.83
C VAL A 75 -9.70 -2.19 -10.93
N LEU A 76 -10.25 -1.00 -11.24
CA LEU A 76 -11.34 -0.83 -12.20
C LEU A 76 -10.84 -0.33 -13.56
N GLY A 77 -9.70 0.37 -13.59
CA GLY A 77 -9.16 0.98 -14.80
C GLY A 77 -8.43 0.01 -15.72
N VAL A 78 -8.09 -1.20 -15.27
CA VAL A 78 -7.39 -2.23 -16.06
C VAL A 78 -8.40 -2.93 -16.97
N GLY A 79 -9.03 -2.18 -17.87
CA GLY A 79 -10.08 -2.71 -18.76
C GLY A 79 -9.57 -3.19 -20.11
N ARG A 80 -8.30 -2.99 -20.46
CA ARG A 80 -7.78 -3.39 -21.77
C ARG A 80 -6.98 -4.67 -21.68
N ARG A 81 -7.49 -5.73 -22.27
CA ARG A 81 -6.86 -7.06 -22.33
C ARG A 81 -5.39 -7.00 -22.81
N GLU A 82 -5.07 -6.08 -23.71
CA GLU A 82 -3.72 -5.88 -24.23
C GLU A 82 -2.76 -5.32 -23.18
N GLU A 83 -3.23 -4.46 -22.28
CA GLU A 83 -2.44 -3.93 -21.17
C GLU A 83 -2.24 -5.00 -20.10
N ALA A 84 -3.28 -5.80 -19.82
CA ALA A 84 -3.19 -6.90 -18.86
C ALA A 84 -2.16 -7.98 -19.27
N ILE A 85 -1.97 -8.21 -20.57
CA ILE A 85 -0.96 -9.18 -21.07
C ILE A 85 0.48 -8.72 -20.77
N LYS A 86 0.72 -7.42 -20.68
CA LYS A 86 2.05 -6.85 -20.38
C LYS A 86 2.36 -6.78 -18.87
N LEU A 87 1.36 -6.88 -18.01
CA LEU A 87 1.52 -6.75 -16.56
C LEU A 87 2.51 -7.76 -15.95
N PRO A 88 2.53 -9.05 -16.32
CA PRO A 88 3.48 -9.99 -15.74
C PRO A 88 4.95 -9.62 -16.01
N ALA A 89 5.28 -9.21 -17.23
CA ALA A 89 6.64 -8.80 -17.58
C ALA A 89 7.04 -7.50 -16.86
N LEU A 90 6.13 -6.55 -16.76
CA LEU A 90 6.33 -5.32 -16.00
C LEU A 90 6.53 -5.61 -14.51
N ALA A 91 5.69 -6.48 -13.93
CA ALA A 91 5.79 -6.87 -12.52
C ALA A 91 7.15 -7.55 -12.22
N LEU A 92 7.61 -8.46 -13.08
CA LEU A 92 8.91 -9.11 -12.93
C LEU A 92 10.06 -8.12 -12.97
N ARG A 93 10.00 -7.13 -13.87
CA ARG A 93 11.01 -6.07 -13.94
C ARG A 93 11.01 -5.23 -12.66
N ILE A 94 9.84 -4.79 -12.20
CA ILE A 94 9.71 -4.02 -10.95
C ILE A 94 10.25 -4.80 -9.76
N VAL A 95 9.94 -6.09 -9.65
CA VAL A 95 10.44 -6.95 -8.57
C VAL A 95 11.96 -7.08 -8.64
N HIS A 96 12.54 -7.25 -9.81
CA HIS A 96 13.99 -7.33 -9.98
C HIS A 96 14.67 -6.03 -9.56
N GLU A 97 14.21 -4.87 -10.06
CA GLU A 97 14.73 -3.56 -9.68
C GLU A 97 14.55 -3.28 -8.18
N ALA A 98 13.40 -3.65 -7.60
CA ALA A 98 13.16 -3.50 -6.17
C ALA A 98 14.12 -4.35 -5.34
N THR A 99 14.47 -5.57 -5.81
CA THR A 99 15.42 -6.44 -5.12
C THR A 99 16.82 -5.81 -5.08
N GLU A 100 17.30 -5.29 -6.19
CA GLU A 100 18.60 -4.59 -6.24
C GLU A 100 18.64 -3.36 -5.34
N LEU A 101 17.56 -2.55 -5.34
CA LEU A 101 17.45 -1.39 -4.47
C LEU A 101 17.41 -1.77 -2.99
N LEU A 102 16.74 -2.87 -2.66
CA LEU A 102 16.62 -3.38 -1.30
C LEU A 102 17.96 -3.83 -0.73
N GLU A 103 18.82 -4.44 -1.52
CA GLU A 103 20.16 -4.88 -1.07
C GLU A 103 20.98 -3.71 -0.52
N ALA A 104 20.97 -2.58 -1.21
CA ALA A 104 21.65 -1.36 -0.75
C ALA A 104 21.03 -0.78 0.55
N GLU A 105 19.69 -0.84 0.68
CA GLU A 105 19.01 -0.39 1.90
C GLU A 105 19.31 -1.29 3.09
N VAL A 106 19.31 -2.61 2.88
CA VAL A 106 19.60 -3.61 3.91
C VAL A 106 20.99 -3.40 4.51
N GLU A 107 21.97 -3.02 3.70
CA GLU A 107 23.33 -2.75 4.18
C GLU A 107 23.34 -1.56 5.16
N VAL A 108 22.67 -0.48 4.83
CA VAL A 108 22.60 0.73 5.69
C VAL A 108 21.85 0.44 7.00
N TRP A 109 20.83 -0.40 6.96
CA TRP A 109 20.02 -0.74 8.13
C TRP A 109 20.44 -2.03 8.83
N ALA A 110 21.59 -2.62 8.48
CA ALA A 110 21.99 -3.97 8.91
C ALA A 110 21.97 -4.17 10.43
N ALA A 111 22.47 -3.20 11.19
CA ALA A 111 22.47 -3.26 12.66
C ALA A 111 21.06 -3.30 13.26
N TRP A 112 20.15 -2.51 12.71
CA TRP A 112 18.75 -2.45 13.15
C TRP A 112 17.97 -3.69 12.72
N LEU A 113 18.22 -4.23 11.52
CA LEU A 113 17.64 -5.49 11.05
C LEU A 113 18.08 -6.68 11.91
N ALA A 114 19.34 -6.70 12.37
CA ALA A 114 19.80 -7.73 13.30
C ALA A 114 19.08 -7.65 14.65
N ARG A 115 18.81 -6.45 15.16
CA ARG A 115 18.02 -6.23 16.38
C ARG A 115 16.57 -6.65 16.22
N GLU A 116 15.94 -6.31 15.08
CA GLU A 116 14.58 -6.74 14.76
C GLU A 116 14.49 -8.27 14.73
N ARG A 117 15.41 -8.92 14.02
CA ARG A 117 15.47 -10.39 13.95
C ARG A 117 15.57 -11.03 15.34
N LYS A 118 16.46 -10.51 16.18
CA LYS A 118 16.61 -11.00 17.55
C LYS A 118 15.32 -10.84 18.38
N ALA A 119 14.63 -9.71 18.23
CA ALA A 119 13.36 -9.47 18.90
C ALA A 119 12.25 -10.41 18.41
N LEU A 120 12.22 -10.73 17.11
CA LEU A 120 11.29 -11.69 16.52
C LEU A 120 11.58 -13.14 16.97
N GLU A 121 12.85 -13.54 17.00
CA GLU A 121 13.27 -14.89 17.42
C GLU A 121 12.95 -15.15 18.90
N SER A 122 12.99 -14.12 19.73
CA SER A 122 12.61 -14.23 21.14
C SER A 122 11.12 -14.49 21.37
N CYS A 123 10.28 -14.28 20.35
CA CYS A 123 8.81 -14.32 20.45
C CYS A 123 8.26 -13.47 21.63
N ASP A 124 9.00 -12.45 22.04
CA ASP A 124 8.65 -11.57 23.14
C ASP A 124 8.04 -10.26 22.61
N GLY A 125 6.75 -10.06 22.85
CA GLY A 125 6.06 -8.84 22.46
C GLY A 125 6.66 -7.58 23.09
N ARG A 126 7.30 -7.67 24.28
CA ARG A 126 8.02 -6.55 24.90
C ARG A 126 9.28 -6.20 24.12
N GLY A 127 10.02 -7.20 23.67
CA GLY A 127 11.20 -7.01 22.83
C GLY A 127 10.90 -6.26 21.54
N LEU A 128 9.80 -6.62 20.88
CA LEU A 128 9.33 -5.93 19.66
C LEU A 128 8.86 -4.51 19.94
N LEU A 129 8.14 -4.27 21.04
CA LEU A 129 7.75 -2.92 21.45
C LEU A 129 8.98 -2.06 21.78
N THR A 130 9.94 -2.59 22.51
CA THR A 130 11.19 -1.89 22.83
C THR A 130 11.96 -1.56 21.57
N PHE A 131 12.11 -2.51 20.64
CA PHE A 131 12.74 -2.28 19.33
C PHE A 131 12.03 -1.15 18.56
N GLY A 132 10.70 -1.20 18.43
CA GLY A 132 9.92 -0.16 17.76
C GLY A 132 10.04 1.22 18.44
N CYS A 133 10.17 1.24 19.77
CA CYS A 133 10.41 2.48 20.52
C CYS A 133 11.81 3.06 20.35
N GLU A 134 12.81 2.25 20.07
CA GLU A 134 14.20 2.68 19.90
C GLU A 134 14.57 2.93 18.43
N LEU A 135 13.82 2.37 17.50
CA LEU A 135 14.06 2.55 16.06
C LEU A 135 14.00 4.04 15.70
N PRO A 136 15.00 4.58 14.98
CA PRO A 136 14.98 5.96 14.50
C PRO A 136 13.78 6.26 13.63
N GLN A 137 13.10 7.38 13.89
CA GLN A 137 11.90 7.81 13.18
C GLN A 137 11.94 9.33 12.92
N ARG A 138 11.34 9.81 11.84
CA ARG A 138 11.25 11.25 11.53
C ARG A 138 10.63 12.07 12.65
N TRP A 139 9.57 11.57 13.26
CA TRP A 139 8.85 12.24 14.33
C TRP A 139 9.47 12.05 15.72
N ARG A 140 10.49 11.21 15.82
CA ARG A 140 11.29 10.96 17.00
C ARG A 140 12.76 10.97 16.60
N PRO A 141 13.34 12.14 16.39
CA PRO A 141 14.76 12.26 16.08
C PRO A 141 15.57 11.79 17.30
N SER A 142 15.93 10.53 17.31
CA SER A 142 16.99 10.04 18.13
C SER A 142 18.30 10.53 17.54
N THR A 143 19.35 10.64 18.36
CA THR A 143 20.71 10.88 17.91
C THR A 143 21.11 9.78 16.93
N VAL A 144 20.80 9.97 15.63
CA VAL A 144 21.24 9.06 14.58
C VAL A 144 22.73 9.36 14.39
N GLU A 145 23.57 8.57 15.05
CA GLU A 145 25.04 8.70 14.94
C GLU A 145 25.56 8.13 13.60
N ASP A 146 24.75 7.31 12.93
CA ASP A 146 25.08 6.68 11.66
C ASP A 146 24.89 7.67 10.50
N HIS A 147 26.00 8.01 9.82
CA HIS A 147 26.00 8.94 8.69
C HIS A 147 25.12 8.45 7.52
N GLY A 148 25.03 7.14 7.28
CA GLY A 148 24.19 6.57 6.21
C GLY A 148 22.70 6.79 6.50
N LEU A 149 22.28 6.50 7.72
CA LEU A 149 20.90 6.75 8.15
C LEU A 149 20.57 8.23 8.13
N LYS A 150 21.46 9.08 8.60
CA LYS A 150 21.27 10.54 8.59
C LYS A 150 20.98 11.06 7.18
N ALA A 151 21.72 10.61 6.19
CA ALA A 151 21.49 11.00 4.79
C ALA A 151 20.09 10.60 4.29
N ILE A 152 19.59 9.42 4.69
CA ILE A 152 18.23 8.97 4.34
C ILE A 152 17.18 9.90 4.97
N PHE A 153 17.32 10.23 6.26
CA PHE A 153 16.39 11.13 6.95
C PHE A 153 16.37 12.52 6.31
N GLU A 154 17.54 13.09 6.02
CA GLU A 154 17.67 14.39 5.35
C GLU A 154 17.02 14.39 3.96
N ALA A 155 17.19 13.32 3.18
CA ALA A 155 16.57 13.18 1.87
C ALA A 155 15.04 13.11 1.96
N VAL A 156 14.50 12.36 2.92
CA VAL A 156 13.05 12.26 3.15
C VAL A 156 12.46 13.59 3.61
N ASP A 157 13.14 14.30 4.50
CA ASP A 157 12.70 15.61 4.99
C ASP A 157 12.74 16.67 3.87
N SER A 158 13.79 16.69 3.06
CA SER A 158 13.87 17.59 1.90
C SER A 158 12.75 17.33 0.91
N ALA A 159 12.51 16.08 0.54
CA ALA A 159 11.44 15.72 -0.38
C ALA A 159 10.04 16.07 0.18
N ALA A 160 9.82 15.89 1.47
CA ALA A 160 8.57 16.28 2.12
C ALA A 160 8.35 17.80 2.08
N ASN A 161 9.40 18.59 2.33
CA ASN A 161 9.34 20.06 2.28
C ASN A 161 9.10 20.58 0.86
N GLU A 162 9.61 19.88 -0.16
CA GLU A 162 9.41 20.23 -1.56
C GLU A 162 8.10 19.64 -2.15
N HIS A 163 7.26 19.01 -1.34
CA HIS A 163 6.03 18.32 -1.75
C HIS A 163 6.28 17.26 -2.86
N LYS A 164 7.49 16.75 -2.95
CA LYS A 164 7.85 15.67 -3.88
C LYS A 164 7.33 14.33 -3.35
N ARG A 165 6.71 13.56 -4.23
CA ARG A 165 6.14 12.25 -3.88
C ARG A 165 7.19 11.15 -3.69
N SER A 166 8.38 11.29 -4.28
CA SER A 166 9.42 10.28 -4.27
C SER A 166 10.51 10.59 -3.24
N ALA A 167 10.23 10.31 -1.98
CA ALA A 167 11.27 10.22 -0.99
C ALA A 167 11.61 8.75 -0.76
N ARG A 168 12.78 8.31 -1.22
CA ARG A 168 13.33 7.01 -0.86
C ARG A 168 13.49 6.96 0.65
N GLY A 169 13.04 5.88 1.29
CA GLY A 169 13.10 5.74 2.74
C GLY A 169 11.89 6.29 3.52
N LEU A 170 10.80 6.66 2.84
CA LEU A 170 9.61 7.18 3.53
C LEU A 170 8.97 6.14 4.46
N ALA A 171 8.83 4.90 4.03
CA ALA A 171 8.21 3.86 4.85
C ALA A 171 9.11 3.47 6.02
N SER A 172 10.41 3.29 5.79
CA SER A 172 11.38 2.90 6.81
C SER A 172 11.59 3.99 7.87
N THR A 173 11.63 5.26 7.49
CA THR A 173 11.86 6.37 8.43
C THR A 173 10.61 6.86 9.15
N THR A 174 9.41 6.52 8.67
CA THR A 174 8.15 7.07 9.21
C THR A 174 7.26 6.00 9.84
N TYR A 175 7.17 4.81 9.24
CA TYR A 175 6.19 3.81 9.60
C TYR A 175 6.75 2.51 10.15
N ALA A 176 8.08 2.25 10.01
CA ALA A 176 8.71 1.07 10.57
C ALA A 176 8.66 1.11 12.11
N GLY A 177 8.52 -0.05 12.72
CA GLY A 177 8.39 -0.19 14.18
C GLY A 177 7.03 0.24 14.75
N THR A 178 6.15 0.85 13.95
CA THR A 178 4.80 1.26 14.35
C THR A 178 3.73 0.50 13.58
N TYR A 179 3.78 0.54 12.26
CA TYR A 179 2.80 -0.11 11.37
C TYR A 179 3.38 -1.31 10.64
N PHE A 180 4.69 -1.30 10.38
CA PHE A 180 5.42 -2.34 9.65
C PHE A 180 6.65 -2.74 10.45
N GLY A 181 7.10 -3.98 10.27
CA GLY A 181 8.47 -4.35 10.60
C GLY A 181 9.46 -3.53 9.77
N LEU A 182 10.69 -3.36 10.24
CA LEU A 182 11.71 -2.60 9.52
C LEU A 182 11.98 -3.22 8.15
N ARG A 183 12.13 -4.54 8.09
CA ARG A 183 12.34 -5.25 6.82
C ARG A 183 11.21 -5.00 5.82
N GLN A 184 9.96 -5.09 6.27
CA GLN A 184 8.79 -4.81 5.44
C GLN A 184 8.75 -3.37 4.93
N ALA A 185 9.13 -2.42 5.77
CA ALA A 185 9.17 -1.01 5.39
C ALA A 185 10.24 -0.74 4.33
N LEU A 186 11.41 -1.38 4.42
CA LEU A 186 12.47 -1.31 3.41
C LEU A 186 12.02 -1.92 2.07
N GLU A 187 11.32 -3.05 2.11
CA GLU A 187 10.73 -3.68 0.92
C GLU A 187 9.70 -2.75 0.24
N LEU A 188 8.88 -2.04 1.02
CA LEU A 188 7.94 -1.05 0.49
C LEU A 188 8.64 0.15 -0.14
N ASP A 189 9.70 0.66 0.48
CA ASP A 189 10.49 1.76 -0.08
C ASP A 189 11.19 1.36 -1.39
N ALA A 190 11.77 0.18 -1.44
CA ALA A 190 12.43 -0.36 -2.63
C ALA A 190 11.43 -0.60 -3.77
N LEU A 191 10.27 -1.21 -3.46
CA LEU A 191 9.21 -1.44 -4.44
C LEU A 191 8.67 -0.13 -5.01
N ARG A 192 8.41 0.84 -4.16
CA ARG A 192 7.97 2.16 -4.58
C ARG A 192 8.98 2.84 -5.51
N ALA A 193 10.27 2.83 -5.14
CA ALA A 193 11.32 3.41 -5.95
C ALA A 193 11.47 2.73 -7.32
N ALA A 194 11.23 1.41 -7.40
CA ALA A 194 11.23 0.66 -8.64
C ALA A 194 10.02 0.98 -9.55
N ILE A 195 8.86 1.29 -8.96
CA ILE A 195 7.66 1.68 -9.73
C ILE A 195 7.79 3.09 -10.31
N GLU A 196 8.46 3.99 -9.59
CA GLU A 196 8.60 5.41 -9.98
C GLU A 196 9.67 5.65 -11.07
N LYS A 197 10.48 4.62 -11.43
CA LYS A 197 11.41 4.64 -12.58
C LYS A 197 10.70 4.39 -13.91
#